data_42eaeccf3ce0e6efeff8eb19da454151
#
_entry.id   42eaeccf3ce0e6efeff8eb19da454151
#
_cell.length_a   1.000
_cell.length_b   1.000
_cell.length_c   1.000
_cell.angle_alpha   90.00
_cell.angle_beta   90.00
_cell.angle_gamma   90.00
#
_symmetry.space_group_name_H-M   'P 1'
#
loop_
_entity.id
_entity.type
_entity.pdbx_description
1 polymer ?
#
loop_
_entity_poly.entity_id
_entity_poly.type
_entity_poly.pdbx_seq_one_letter_code
_entity_poly.pdbx_strand_id
1 'polypeptide(L)'
;MDQILYEVTDKVAVISLNRPEVANAQTGELLDALDAAWCRAAADEDVRVIVLRGNGKHFSSGHDLKDRWPAPEEVTLEWIYNAESRRYLEYSLRWRNIPKPSIAAVQGKCIAGGLMLCWPCDLIVAAENAEFSDPVVRMGIGGVEYHGHTWELGARKAKEILFTGRAITATEAEKVGMVNRVVPLADLDTVTMDLARDVAQMHPFALRQAKRAVNQTLDVQGFYAAVQSVFDIHQTGHGNALSVSGYPILTQLEDMKKHIKAQ
;
A
#
# COMPACT_ATOMS: atom_id res chain seq x y z
N MET A 1 -18.33 2.01 -13.52
CA MET A 1 -17.98 0.72 -12.85
C MET A 1 -17.53 1.03 -11.46
N ASP A 2 -17.88 0.19 -10.50
CA ASP A 2 -17.42 0.37 -9.13
C ASP A 2 -15.90 0.21 -9.09
N GLN A 3 -15.20 1.16 -8.45
CA GLN A 3 -13.73 1.15 -8.37
C GLN A 3 -13.21 0.10 -7.37
N ILE A 4 -14.07 -0.37 -6.47
CA ILE A 4 -13.83 -1.45 -5.52
C ILE A 4 -14.94 -2.48 -5.66
N LEU A 5 -14.56 -3.75 -5.74
CA LEU A 5 -15.51 -4.86 -5.63
C LEU A 5 -15.37 -5.50 -4.25
N TYR A 6 -16.48 -5.96 -3.71
CA TYR A 6 -16.53 -6.59 -2.38
C TYR A 6 -17.41 -7.83 -2.43
N GLU A 7 -16.84 -8.96 -2.07
CA GLU A 7 -17.57 -10.24 -1.97
C GLU A 7 -17.17 -10.97 -0.67
N VAL A 8 -18.05 -11.81 -0.17
CA VAL A 8 -17.76 -12.69 0.98
C VAL A 8 -17.99 -14.12 0.57
N THR A 9 -17.00 -14.97 0.75
CA THR A 9 -17.07 -16.40 0.52
C THR A 9 -16.28 -17.14 1.60
N ASP A 10 -16.77 -18.26 2.11
CA ASP A 10 -16.08 -19.10 3.11
C ASP A 10 -15.54 -18.30 4.33
N LYS A 11 -16.27 -17.30 4.79
CA LYS A 11 -15.89 -16.36 5.87
C LYS A 11 -14.71 -15.45 5.53
N VAL A 12 -14.37 -15.34 4.26
CA VAL A 12 -13.32 -14.45 3.75
C VAL A 12 -13.98 -13.32 2.99
N ALA A 13 -13.72 -12.07 3.39
CA ALA A 13 -14.06 -10.90 2.59
C ALA A 13 -12.97 -10.66 1.57
N VAL A 14 -13.31 -10.67 0.30
CA VAL A 14 -12.41 -10.35 -0.80
C VAL A 14 -12.72 -8.93 -1.28
N ILE A 15 -11.73 -8.05 -1.14
CA ILE A 15 -11.76 -6.66 -1.60
C ILE A 15 -10.87 -6.58 -2.84
N SER A 16 -11.45 -6.19 -3.98
CA SER A 16 -10.70 -6.11 -5.23
C SER A 16 -10.63 -4.67 -5.73
N LEU A 17 -9.41 -4.16 -5.96
CA LEU A 17 -9.20 -2.92 -6.71
C LEU A 17 -9.65 -3.16 -8.15
N ASN A 18 -10.50 -2.29 -8.69
CA ASN A 18 -11.18 -2.55 -9.97
C ASN A 18 -11.07 -1.38 -10.96
N ARG A 19 -9.84 -0.93 -11.20
CA ARG A 19 -9.47 0.01 -12.27
C ARG A 19 -8.32 -0.57 -13.10
N PRO A 20 -8.45 -1.80 -13.66
CA PRO A 20 -7.35 -2.50 -14.33
C PRO A 20 -6.80 -1.76 -15.55
N GLU A 21 -7.61 -0.97 -16.24
CA GLU A 21 -7.26 -0.17 -17.42
C GLU A 21 -6.22 0.92 -17.13
N VAL A 22 -6.13 1.36 -15.86
CA VAL A 22 -5.14 2.32 -15.37
C VAL A 22 -4.26 1.73 -14.28
N ALA A 23 -4.07 0.41 -14.31
CA ALA A 23 -3.24 -0.33 -13.35
C ALA A 23 -3.61 -0.07 -11.88
N ASN A 24 -4.91 0.03 -11.59
CA ASN A 24 -5.47 0.29 -10.27
C ASN A 24 -4.87 1.55 -9.61
N ALA A 25 -4.65 2.61 -10.41
CA ALA A 25 -4.24 3.92 -9.91
C ALA A 25 -5.28 4.47 -8.92
N GLN A 26 -4.78 5.05 -7.83
CA GLN A 26 -5.59 5.43 -6.67
C GLN A 26 -6.11 6.86 -6.82
N THR A 27 -7.41 7.01 -7.01
CA THR A 27 -8.11 8.28 -6.81
C THR A 27 -8.56 8.43 -5.35
N GLY A 28 -8.87 9.64 -4.94
CA GLY A 28 -9.49 9.88 -3.63
C GLY A 28 -10.77 9.09 -3.44
N GLU A 29 -11.60 8.96 -4.50
CA GLU A 29 -12.84 8.17 -4.50
C GLU A 29 -12.56 6.67 -4.29
N LEU A 30 -11.53 6.12 -4.98
CA LEU A 30 -11.12 4.72 -4.79
C LEU A 30 -10.69 4.46 -3.36
N LEU A 31 -9.89 5.34 -2.77
CA LEU A 31 -9.40 5.17 -1.39
C LEU A 31 -10.53 5.29 -0.36
N ASP A 32 -11.45 6.22 -0.54
CA ASP A 32 -12.62 6.36 0.34
C ASP A 32 -13.54 5.12 0.23
N ALA A 33 -13.75 4.57 -0.98
CA ALA A 33 -14.50 3.33 -1.21
C ALA A 33 -13.77 2.10 -0.62
N LEU A 34 -12.43 2.07 -0.75
CA LEU A 34 -11.60 1.01 -0.18
C LEU A 34 -11.70 1.01 1.34
N ASP A 35 -11.58 2.17 2.00
CA ASP A 35 -11.72 2.30 3.44
C ASP A 35 -13.12 1.86 3.93
N ALA A 36 -14.16 2.23 3.19
CA ALA A 36 -15.53 1.76 3.49
C ALA A 36 -15.65 0.23 3.39
N ALA A 37 -14.99 -0.40 2.40
CA ALA A 37 -14.97 -1.86 2.26
C ALA A 37 -14.23 -2.54 3.43
N TRP A 38 -13.09 -2.00 3.87
CA TRP A 38 -12.36 -2.46 5.04
C TRP A 38 -13.19 -2.35 6.32
N CYS A 39 -13.86 -1.21 6.53
CA CYS A 39 -14.74 -0.98 7.68
C CYS A 39 -15.94 -1.95 7.66
N ARG A 40 -16.53 -2.18 6.48
CA ARG A 40 -17.59 -3.18 6.30
C ARG A 40 -17.12 -4.57 6.70
N ALA A 41 -15.98 -5.02 6.17
CA ALA A 41 -15.42 -6.33 6.50
C ALA A 41 -15.08 -6.46 8.00
N ALA A 42 -14.61 -5.37 8.63
CA ALA A 42 -14.31 -5.35 10.06
C ALA A 42 -15.57 -5.54 10.93
N ALA A 43 -16.69 -4.95 10.53
CA ALA A 43 -17.96 -4.98 11.27
C ALA A 43 -18.78 -6.25 11.03
N ASP A 44 -18.57 -6.97 9.92
CA ASP A 44 -19.33 -8.15 9.53
C ASP A 44 -18.93 -9.37 10.38
N GLU A 45 -19.86 -9.90 11.18
CA GLU A 45 -19.60 -11.03 12.08
C GLU A 45 -19.32 -12.36 11.33
N ASP A 46 -19.79 -12.50 10.10
CA ASP A 46 -19.53 -13.67 9.26
C ASP A 46 -18.14 -13.65 8.63
N VAL A 47 -17.46 -12.50 8.61
CA VAL A 47 -16.10 -12.34 8.07
C VAL A 47 -15.06 -12.61 9.15
N ARG A 48 -14.12 -13.50 8.87
CA ARG A 48 -12.97 -13.84 9.74
C ARG A 48 -11.62 -13.38 9.21
N VAL A 49 -11.48 -13.31 7.88
CA VAL A 49 -10.25 -12.91 7.19
C VAL A 49 -10.59 -11.96 6.07
N ILE A 50 -9.70 -11.02 5.78
CA ILE A 50 -9.83 -10.07 4.67
C ILE A 50 -8.74 -10.35 3.65
N VAL A 51 -9.08 -10.46 2.38
CA VAL A 51 -8.14 -10.55 1.26
C VAL A 51 -8.24 -9.26 0.44
N LEU A 52 -7.11 -8.60 0.21
CA LEU A 52 -6.99 -7.47 -0.70
C LEU A 52 -6.26 -7.90 -1.97
N ARG A 53 -6.86 -7.67 -3.14
CA ARG A 53 -6.24 -7.98 -4.44
C ARG A 53 -6.48 -6.88 -5.47
N GLY A 54 -5.73 -6.90 -6.57
CA GLY A 54 -5.95 -6.02 -7.71
C GLY A 54 -6.46 -6.79 -8.92
N ASN A 55 -7.52 -6.33 -9.57
CA ASN A 55 -7.98 -6.90 -10.83
C ASN A 55 -7.01 -6.52 -11.97
N GLY A 56 -6.78 -7.45 -12.90
CA GLY A 56 -5.96 -7.24 -14.08
C GLY A 56 -4.47 -7.54 -13.88
N LYS A 57 -3.64 -6.89 -14.70
CA LYS A 57 -2.20 -7.20 -14.81
C LYS A 57 -1.39 -6.77 -13.57
N HIS A 58 -1.80 -5.75 -12.87
CA HIS A 58 -1.03 -5.08 -11.83
C HIS A 58 -1.85 -4.93 -10.54
N PHE A 59 -1.19 -5.01 -9.40
CA PHE A 59 -1.81 -4.76 -8.11
C PHE A 59 -2.24 -3.28 -8.00
N SER A 60 -1.28 -2.34 -8.02
CA SER A 60 -1.57 -0.91 -8.07
C SER A 60 -0.33 -0.11 -8.51
N SER A 61 -0.53 0.88 -9.36
CA SER A 61 0.51 1.81 -9.79
C SER A 61 0.70 3.02 -8.85
N GLY A 62 -0.02 3.04 -7.70
CA GLY A 62 0.02 4.16 -6.76
C GLY A 62 -0.96 5.27 -7.12
N HIS A 63 -0.68 6.49 -6.71
CA HIS A 63 -1.57 7.63 -6.89
C HIS A 63 -1.91 7.89 -8.33
N ASP A 64 -3.18 8.20 -8.61
CA ASP A 64 -3.61 8.65 -9.93
C ASP A 64 -3.22 10.11 -10.13
N LEU A 65 -2.11 10.33 -10.84
CA LEU A 65 -1.59 11.68 -11.12
C LEU A 65 -2.52 12.50 -12.04
N LYS A 66 -3.65 11.91 -12.49
CA LYS A 66 -4.70 12.57 -13.25
C LYS A 66 -5.98 12.77 -12.41
N ASP A 67 -5.95 12.41 -11.13
CA ASP A 67 -7.08 12.67 -10.24
C ASP A 67 -7.38 14.15 -10.13
N ARG A 68 -8.57 14.49 -9.70
CA ARG A 68 -9.02 15.89 -9.55
C ARG A 68 -8.28 16.53 -8.38
N TRP A 69 -7.24 17.26 -8.69
CA TRP A 69 -6.60 18.20 -7.78
C TRP A 69 -7.36 19.53 -7.82
N PRO A 70 -7.32 20.33 -6.75
CA PRO A 70 -7.75 21.72 -6.82
C PRO A 70 -7.02 22.50 -7.91
N ALA A 71 -7.51 23.69 -8.22
CA ALA A 71 -6.76 24.59 -9.10
C ALA A 71 -5.33 24.81 -8.53
N PRO A 72 -4.29 24.94 -9.37
CA PRO A 72 -2.90 25.03 -8.89
C PRO A 72 -2.68 26.08 -7.80
N GLU A 73 -3.41 27.21 -7.86
CA GLU A 73 -3.36 28.29 -6.87
C GLU A 73 -3.98 27.92 -5.50
N GLU A 74 -4.80 26.86 -5.47
CA GLU A 74 -5.44 26.35 -4.24
C GLU A 74 -4.62 25.22 -3.60
N VAL A 75 -3.61 24.69 -4.31
CA VAL A 75 -2.75 23.61 -3.82
C VAL A 75 -1.69 24.21 -2.88
N THR A 76 -1.99 24.19 -1.59
CA THR A 76 -1.05 24.57 -0.53
C THR A 76 -0.48 23.37 0.17
N LEU A 77 0.63 23.54 0.89
CA LEU A 77 1.17 22.48 1.74
C LEU A 77 0.15 22.00 2.78
N GLU A 78 -0.64 22.91 3.35
CA GLU A 78 -1.70 22.58 4.30
C GLU A 78 -2.77 21.69 3.65
N TRP A 79 -3.18 22.01 2.43
CA TRP A 79 -4.15 21.19 1.70
C TRP A 79 -3.61 19.78 1.42
N ILE A 80 -2.35 19.68 0.96
CA ILE A 80 -1.68 18.39 0.71
C ILE A 80 -1.61 17.59 2.00
N TYR A 81 -1.11 18.21 3.07
CA TYR A 81 -0.99 17.58 4.38
C TYR A 81 -2.32 16.98 4.86
N ASN A 82 -3.41 17.77 4.80
CA ASN A 82 -4.73 17.33 5.25
C ASN A 82 -5.31 16.21 4.36
N ALA A 83 -5.10 16.28 3.04
CA ALA A 83 -5.59 15.27 2.11
C ALA A 83 -4.84 13.92 2.29
N GLU A 84 -3.52 13.97 2.43
CA GLU A 84 -2.67 12.81 2.52
C GLU A 84 -2.66 12.18 3.92
N SER A 85 -2.68 12.99 4.98
CA SER A 85 -2.77 12.44 6.34
C SER A 85 -4.00 11.55 6.51
N ARG A 86 -5.14 12.01 5.99
CA ARG A 86 -6.38 11.25 6.07
C ARG A 86 -6.35 9.97 5.23
N ARG A 87 -6.00 10.09 3.93
CA ARG A 87 -6.21 8.99 2.95
C ARG A 87 -5.06 8.01 2.91
N TYR A 88 -3.84 8.46 3.16
CA TYR A 88 -2.67 7.60 3.02
C TYR A 88 -2.10 7.17 4.36
N LEU A 89 -2.04 8.04 5.34
CA LEU A 89 -1.52 7.70 6.65
C LEU A 89 -2.59 7.06 7.56
N GLU A 90 -3.70 7.77 7.81
CA GLU A 90 -4.72 7.31 8.77
C GLU A 90 -5.45 6.06 8.28
N TYR A 91 -5.76 5.96 6.97
CA TYR A 91 -6.40 4.76 6.43
C TYR A 91 -5.48 3.54 6.56
N SER A 92 -4.19 3.66 6.19
CA SER A 92 -3.22 2.57 6.30
C SER A 92 -3.04 2.12 7.75
N LEU A 93 -2.91 3.05 8.69
CA LEU A 93 -2.83 2.74 10.13
C LEU A 93 -4.11 2.06 10.65
N ARG A 94 -5.29 2.47 10.17
CA ARG A 94 -6.57 1.85 10.51
C ARG A 94 -6.65 0.42 10.00
N TRP A 95 -6.33 0.20 8.72
CA TRP A 95 -6.38 -1.14 8.10
C TRP A 95 -5.43 -2.12 8.81
N ARG A 96 -4.21 -1.67 9.13
CA ARG A 96 -3.27 -2.45 9.94
C ARG A 96 -3.88 -2.91 11.27
N ASN A 97 -4.71 -2.09 11.90
CA ASN A 97 -5.25 -2.33 13.24
C ASN A 97 -6.66 -2.96 13.26
N ILE A 98 -7.25 -3.25 12.10
CA ILE A 98 -8.52 -4.00 12.04
C ILE A 98 -8.38 -5.34 12.77
N PRO A 99 -9.34 -5.72 13.66
CA PRO A 99 -9.21 -6.88 14.54
C PRO A 99 -9.45 -8.23 13.83
N LYS A 100 -9.14 -8.30 12.55
CA LYS A 100 -9.21 -9.49 11.70
C LYS A 100 -7.92 -9.64 10.91
N PRO A 101 -7.41 -10.86 10.70
CA PRO A 101 -6.27 -11.08 9.78
C PRO A 101 -6.57 -10.58 8.38
N SER A 102 -5.52 -10.10 7.72
CA SER A 102 -5.60 -9.61 6.35
C SER A 102 -4.44 -10.13 5.51
N ILE A 103 -4.71 -10.40 4.23
CA ILE A 103 -3.76 -10.95 3.27
C ILE A 103 -3.81 -10.12 1.99
N ALA A 104 -2.68 -9.61 1.53
CA ALA A 104 -2.58 -9.01 0.21
C ALA A 104 -2.15 -10.06 -0.83
N ALA A 105 -2.86 -10.14 -1.94
CA ALA A 105 -2.48 -10.91 -3.13
C ALA A 105 -1.91 -9.95 -4.18
N VAL A 106 -0.60 -10.01 -4.42
CA VAL A 106 0.11 -9.01 -5.21
C VAL A 106 0.67 -9.61 -6.49
N GLN A 107 0.27 -9.06 -7.64
CA GLN A 107 0.81 -9.43 -8.95
C GLN A 107 1.29 -8.20 -9.74
N GLY A 108 2.25 -8.41 -10.62
CA GLY A 108 2.79 -7.36 -11.47
C GLY A 108 3.32 -6.18 -10.67
N LYS A 109 2.95 -4.97 -11.03
CA LYS A 109 3.50 -3.77 -10.38
C LYS A 109 2.73 -3.38 -9.12
N CYS A 110 3.48 -3.12 -8.05
CA CYS A 110 3.06 -2.52 -6.79
C CYS A 110 3.97 -1.31 -6.54
N ILE A 111 3.52 -0.12 -6.93
CA ILE A 111 4.37 1.08 -7.01
C ILE A 111 3.87 2.15 -6.04
N ALA A 112 4.79 2.77 -5.29
CA ALA A 112 4.53 3.93 -4.42
C ALA A 112 3.30 3.71 -3.53
N GLY A 113 2.19 4.42 -3.77
CA GLY A 113 0.93 4.23 -3.08
C GLY A 113 0.42 2.78 -3.06
N GLY A 114 0.82 1.92 -4.02
CA GLY A 114 0.53 0.49 -3.99
C GLY A 114 1.12 -0.21 -2.76
N LEU A 115 2.29 0.20 -2.30
CA LEU A 115 2.92 -0.31 -1.08
C LEU A 115 2.09 0.01 0.16
N MET A 116 1.47 1.17 0.20
CA MET A 116 0.60 1.60 1.30
C MET A 116 -0.71 0.80 1.39
N LEU A 117 -1.06 0.04 0.35
CA LEU A 117 -2.20 -0.88 0.36
C LEU A 117 -1.81 -2.28 0.86
N CYS A 118 -0.63 -2.79 0.48
CA CYS A 118 -0.22 -4.14 0.86
C CYS A 118 0.51 -4.20 2.22
N TRP A 119 1.31 -3.21 2.59
CA TRP A 119 2.03 -3.19 3.87
C TRP A 119 1.15 -3.15 5.14
N PRO A 120 -0.04 -2.52 5.14
CA PRO A 120 -0.97 -2.65 6.26
C PRO A 120 -1.58 -4.04 6.43
N CYS A 121 -1.50 -4.90 5.40
CA CYS A 121 -1.96 -6.28 5.51
C CYS A 121 -1.00 -7.10 6.39
N ASP A 122 -1.54 -8.10 7.09
CA ASP A 122 -0.74 -8.94 7.99
C ASP A 122 0.17 -9.91 7.24
N LEU A 123 -0.26 -10.35 6.06
CA LEU A 123 0.45 -11.30 5.20
C LEU A 123 0.44 -10.82 3.75
N ILE A 124 1.49 -11.15 3.01
CA ILE A 124 1.57 -10.88 1.56
C ILE A 124 1.90 -12.17 0.83
N VAL A 125 1.03 -12.57 -0.11
CA VAL A 125 1.30 -13.59 -1.12
C VAL A 125 1.56 -12.87 -2.43
N ALA A 126 2.71 -13.12 -3.05
CA ALA A 126 3.09 -12.45 -4.29
C ALA A 126 3.20 -13.45 -5.44
N ALA A 127 2.75 -13.05 -6.62
CA ALA A 127 3.09 -13.76 -7.84
C ALA A 127 4.58 -13.58 -8.16
N GLU A 128 5.20 -14.56 -8.82
CA GLU A 128 6.60 -14.52 -9.24
C GLU A 128 6.96 -13.31 -10.12
N ASN A 129 5.96 -12.74 -10.80
CA ASN A 129 6.09 -11.54 -11.61
C ASN A 129 5.83 -10.22 -10.84
N ALA A 130 5.65 -10.28 -9.53
CA ALA A 130 5.40 -9.08 -8.74
C ALA A 130 6.70 -8.27 -8.56
N GLU A 131 6.56 -6.95 -8.72
CA GLU A 131 7.62 -5.96 -8.54
C GLU A 131 7.15 -4.88 -7.58
N PHE A 132 7.94 -4.60 -6.56
CA PHE A 132 7.66 -3.58 -5.54
C PHE A 132 8.65 -2.43 -5.70
N SER A 133 8.17 -1.19 -5.75
CA SER A 133 9.05 -0.04 -5.88
C SER A 133 8.48 1.23 -5.27
N ASP A 134 9.37 2.09 -4.79
CA ASP A 134 9.05 3.46 -4.39
C ASP A 134 9.97 4.45 -5.13
N PRO A 135 9.59 4.87 -6.34
CA PRO A 135 10.39 5.79 -7.14
C PRO A 135 10.14 7.27 -6.83
N VAL A 136 9.41 7.63 -5.77
CA VAL A 136 8.98 9.03 -5.49
C VAL A 136 10.17 9.96 -5.20
N VAL A 137 11.34 9.42 -4.86
CA VAL A 137 12.58 10.20 -4.77
C VAL A 137 12.90 10.91 -6.10
N ARG A 138 12.52 10.33 -7.22
CA ARG A 138 12.66 10.95 -8.56
C ARG A 138 11.76 12.16 -8.74
N MET A 139 10.72 12.27 -7.91
CA MET A 139 9.80 13.40 -7.86
C MET A 139 10.21 14.46 -6.82
N GLY A 140 11.32 14.24 -6.11
CA GLY A 140 11.80 15.11 -5.04
C GLY A 140 11.21 14.84 -3.66
N ILE A 141 10.53 13.69 -3.49
CA ILE A 141 9.88 13.27 -2.25
C ILE A 141 10.65 12.10 -1.63
N GLY A 142 10.77 12.06 -0.32
CA GLY A 142 11.64 11.14 0.43
C GLY A 142 11.13 9.72 0.65
N GLY A 143 10.03 9.32 0.04
CA GLY A 143 9.35 8.03 0.19
C GLY A 143 7.85 8.26 0.31
N VAL A 144 7.03 7.21 0.26
CA VAL A 144 5.57 7.33 0.40
C VAL A 144 5.15 7.71 1.81
N GLU A 145 3.94 8.18 1.97
CA GLU A 145 3.35 8.76 3.18
C GLU A 145 3.30 7.77 4.35
N TYR A 146 2.90 6.53 4.10
CA TYR A 146 3.03 5.43 5.06
C TYR A 146 4.39 4.75 4.90
N HIS A 147 5.40 5.27 5.57
CA HIS A 147 6.79 4.85 5.42
C HIS A 147 7.07 3.51 6.13
N GLY A 148 6.61 2.40 5.56
CA GLY A 148 6.88 1.04 6.05
C GLY A 148 8.29 0.52 5.73
N HIS A 149 9.03 1.16 4.82
CA HIS A 149 10.29 0.66 4.23
C HIS A 149 11.28 0.08 5.23
N THR A 150 11.57 0.79 6.32
CA THR A 150 12.57 0.36 7.30
C THR A 150 12.13 -0.89 8.05
N TRP A 151 10.84 -1.04 8.28
CA TRP A 151 10.25 -2.17 9.01
C TRP A 151 10.10 -3.40 8.13
N GLU A 152 9.72 -3.21 6.87
CA GLU A 152 9.49 -4.28 5.90
C GLU A 152 10.79 -4.83 5.29
N LEU A 153 11.81 -3.97 5.10
CA LEU A 153 13.00 -4.28 4.31
C LEU A 153 14.30 -4.23 5.12
N GLY A 154 14.25 -3.70 6.33
CA GLY A 154 15.44 -3.32 7.08
C GLY A 154 16.16 -2.10 6.49
N ALA A 155 16.91 -1.38 7.32
CA ALA A 155 17.43 -0.04 7.01
C ALA A 155 18.30 0.04 5.74
N ARG A 156 19.13 -0.98 5.46
CA ARG A 156 20.03 -0.95 4.30
C ARG A 156 19.30 -1.18 2.99
N LYS A 157 18.39 -2.14 2.93
CA LYS A 157 17.59 -2.41 1.73
C LYS A 157 16.61 -1.27 1.46
N ALA A 158 15.99 -0.71 2.50
CA ALA A 158 15.15 0.48 2.39
C ALA A 158 15.91 1.66 1.74
N LYS A 159 17.12 1.97 2.20
CA LYS A 159 17.97 3.01 1.61
C LYS A 159 18.35 2.71 0.16
N GLU A 160 18.71 1.47 -0.16
CA GLU A 160 19.03 1.08 -1.53
C GLU A 160 17.86 1.36 -2.48
N ILE A 161 16.66 0.94 -2.10
CA ILE A 161 15.46 1.12 -2.91
C ILE A 161 15.09 2.60 -3.05
N LEU A 162 15.07 3.34 -1.95
CA LEU A 162 14.72 4.77 -1.94
C LEU A 162 15.75 5.60 -2.72
N PHE A 163 17.06 5.35 -2.56
CA PHE A 163 18.10 6.15 -3.23
C PHE A 163 18.17 5.89 -4.73
N THR A 164 17.86 4.66 -5.17
CA THR A 164 17.92 4.28 -6.58
C THR A 164 16.56 4.39 -7.28
N GLY A 165 15.46 4.34 -6.52
CA GLY A 165 14.10 4.21 -7.07
C GLY A 165 13.89 2.92 -7.87
N ARG A 166 14.77 1.89 -7.68
CA ARG A 166 14.63 0.61 -8.38
C ARG A 166 13.49 -0.23 -7.78
N ALA A 167 12.96 -1.12 -8.58
CA ALA A 167 12.07 -2.16 -8.09
C ALA A 167 12.87 -3.30 -7.44
N ILE A 168 12.24 -4.01 -6.50
CA ILE A 168 12.65 -5.32 -6.02
C ILE A 168 11.66 -6.37 -6.52
N THR A 169 12.18 -7.55 -6.83
CA THR A 169 11.36 -8.68 -7.26
C THR A 169 10.63 -9.33 -6.07
N ALA A 170 9.60 -10.12 -6.36
CA ALA A 170 8.93 -10.92 -5.35
C ALA A 170 9.92 -11.79 -4.54
N THR A 171 10.89 -12.41 -5.21
CA THR A 171 11.93 -13.23 -4.58
C THR A 171 12.87 -12.43 -3.67
N GLU A 172 13.24 -11.19 -4.07
CA GLU A 172 14.02 -10.32 -3.18
C GLU A 172 13.20 -9.91 -1.94
N ALA A 173 11.91 -9.62 -2.12
CA ALA A 173 10.99 -9.25 -1.06
C ALA A 173 10.75 -10.42 -0.08
N GLU A 174 10.64 -11.65 -0.58
CA GLU A 174 10.55 -12.85 0.25
C GLU A 174 11.81 -13.07 1.08
N LYS A 175 13.00 -12.91 0.48
CA LYS A 175 14.29 -13.10 1.18
C LYS A 175 14.49 -12.15 2.36
N VAL A 176 13.91 -10.96 2.32
CA VAL A 176 13.98 -9.99 3.43
C VAL A 176 12.81 -10.10 4.40
N GLY A 177 11.83 -10.97 4.11
CA GLY A 177 10.68 -11.24 4.98
C GLY A 177 9.48 -10.30 4.76
N MET A 178 9.50 -9.43 3.75
CA MET A 178 8.35 -8.59 3.39
C MET A 178 7.22 -9.42 2.76
N VAL A 179 7.54 -10.45 1.99
CA VAL A 179 6.59 -11.35 1.34
C VAL A 179 6.64 -12.71 2.02
N ASN A 180 5.48 -13.30 2.33
CA ASN A 180 5.39 -14.60 3.01
C ASN A 180 5.53 -15.79 2.06
N ARG A 181 5.04 -15.64 0.82
CA ARG A 181 5.07 -16.69 -0.20
C ARG A 181 5.17 -16.08 -1.58
N VAL A 182 6.01 -16.68 -2.44
CA VAL A 182 6.06 -16.40 -3.88
C VAL A 182 5.55 -17.61 -4.63
N VAL A 183 4.60 -17.38 -5.55
CA VAL A 183 3.90 -18.45 -6.30
C VAL A 183 3.80 -18.10 -7.79
N PRO A 184 3.61 -19.08 -8.68
CA PRO A 184 3.26 -18.79 -10.07
C PRO A 184 2.01 -17.91 -10.15
N LEU A 185 1.98 -16.98 -11.12
CA LEU A 185 0.85 -16.08 -11.29
C LEU A 185 -0.50 -16.79 -11.38
N ALA A 186 -0.54 -17.95 -12.05
CA ALA A 186 -1.75 -18.75 -12.21
C ALA A 186 -2.30 -19.29 -10.88
N ASP A 187 -1.44 -19.44 -9.87
CA ASP A 187 -1.79 -20.04 -8.58
C ASP A 187 -2.07 -18.98 -7.50
N LEU A 188 -1.83 -17.68 -7.79
CA LEU A 188 -1.91 -16.61 -6.80
C LEU A 188 -3.25 -16.58 -6.06
N ASP A 189 -4.35 -16.56 -6.79
CA ASP A 189 -5.69 -16.50 -6.19
C ASP A 189 -5.99 -17.76 -5.37
N THR A 190 -5.69 -18.94 -5.91
CA THR A 190 -5.93 -20.22 -5.22
C THR A 190 -5.15 -20.31 -3.92
N VAL A 191 -3.83 -20.08 -3.97
CA VAL A 191 -2.95 -20.15 -2.79
C VAL A 191 -3.32 -19.10 -1.73
N THR A 192 -3.70 -17.89 -2.18
CA THR A 192 -4.15 -16.84 -1.26
C THR A 192 -5.45 -17.23 -0.56
N MET A 193 -6.44 -17.74 -1.31
CA MET A 193 -7.71 -18.14 -0.74
C MET A 193 -7.59 -19.37 0.16
N ASP A 194 -6.74 -20.32 -0.17
CA ASP A 194 -6.48 -21.49 0.70
C ASP A 194 -5.83 -21.05 2.01
N LEU A 195 -4.84 -20.15 1.97
CA LEU A 195 -4.27 -19.57 3.17
C LEU A 195 -5.32 -18.81 4.01
N ALA A 196 -6.19 -18.04 3.35
CA ALA A 196 -7.26 -17.32 4.02
C ALA A 196 -8.27 -18.26 4.70
N ARG A 197 -8.63 -19.37 4.03
CA ARG A 197 -9.52 -20.41 4.59
C ARG A 197 -8.87 -21.11 5.78
N ASP A 198 -7.59 -21.44 5.70
CA ASP A 198 -6.85 -22.06 6.81
C ASP A 198 -6.83 -21.14 8.04
N VAL A 199 -6.55 -19.86 7.83
CA VAL A 199 -6.61 -18.86 8.92
C VAL A 199 -8.03 -18.73 9.47
N ALA A 200 -9.06 -18.73 8.62
CA ALA A 200 -10.45 -18.59 9.02
C ALA A 200 -10.96 -19.77 9.89
N GLN A 201 -10.28 -20.91 9.90
CA GLN A 201 -10.61 -22.04 10.79
C GLN A 201 -10.21 -21.78 12.25
N MET A 202 -9.27 -20.87 12.50
CA MET A 202 -8.78 -20.57 13.84
C MET A 202 -9.82 -19.76 14.63
N HIS A 203 -9.72 -19.82 15.96
CA HIS A 203 -10.65 -19.10 16.83
C HIS A 203 -10.51 -17.58 16.65
N PRO A 204 -11.58 -16.83 16.32
CA PRO A 204 -11.47 -15.39 15.97
C PRO A 204 -10.83 -14.53 17.05
N PHE A 205 -11.17 -14.79 18.32
CA PHE A 205 -10.56 -14.07 19.44
C PHE A 205 -9.05 -14.33 19.55
N ALA A 206 -8.60 -15.56 19.33
CA ALA A 206 -7.17 -15.91 19.36
C ALA A 206 -6.41 -15.22 18.22
N LEU A 207 -6.97 -15.19 17.01
CA LEU A 207 -6.40 -14.46 15.88
C LEU A 207 -6.26 -12.96 16.17
N ARG A 208 -7.31 -12.35 16.71
CA ARG A 208 -7.29 -10.95 17.14
C ARG A 208 -6.17 -10.69 18.16
N GLN A 209 -6.01 -11.57 19.14
CA GLN A 209 -4.96 -11.40 20.16
C GLN A 209 -3.56 -11.59 19.58
N ALA A 210 -3.37 -12.59 18.70
CA ALA A 210 -2.10 -12.82 18.02
C ALA A 210 -1.67 -11.62 17.18
N LYS A 211 -2.58 -11.11 16.33
CA LYS A 211 -2.35 -9.87 15.55
C LYS A 211 -1.99 -8.69 16.45
N ARG A 212 -2.79 -8.47 17.50
CA ARG A 212 -2.54 -7.38 18.45
C ARG A 212 -1.20 -7.52 19.17
N ALA A 213 -0.80 -8.73 19.55
CA ALA A 213 0.48 -8.96 20.21
C ALA A 213 1.66 -8.54 19.31
N VAL A 214 1.64 -8.93 18.03
CA VAL A 214 2.67 -8.53 17.06
C VAL A 214 2.66 -7.03 16.82
N ASN A 215 1.49 -6.44 16.51
CA ASN A 215 1.37 -5.00 16.26
C ASN A 215 1.82 -4.18 17.48
N GLN A 216 1.39 -4.56 18.70
CA GLN A 216 1.78 -3.87 19.93
C GLN A 216 3.28 -3.95 20.17
N THR A 217 3.93 -5.08 19.87
CA THR A 217 5.37 -5.21 19.98
C THR A 217 6.10 -4.24 19.06
N LEU A 218 5.66 -4.12 17.81
CA LEU A 218 6.22 -3.14 16.85
C LEU A 218 5.96 -1.70 17.31
N ASP A 219 4.77 -1.41 17.85
CA ASP A 219 4.41 -0.06 18.32
C ASP A 219 5.26 0.36 19.52
N VAL A 220 5.53 -0.56 20.46
CA VAL A 220 6.46 -0.31 21.59
C VAL A 220 7.90 -0.11 21.13
N GLN A 221 8.30 -0.75 20.02
CA GLN A 221 9.60 -0.52 19.38
C GLN A 221 9.67 0.80 18.60
N GLY A 222 8.56 1.55 18.50
CA GLY A 222 8.50 2.86 17.89
C GLY A 222 7.87 2.91 16.50
N PHE A 223 7.26 1.84 16.00
CA PHE A 223 6.65 1.81 14.66
C PHE A 223 5.66 2.95 14.46
N TYR A 224 4.66 3.07 15.33
CA TYR A 224 3.61 4.06 15.21
C TYR A 224 4.16 5.50 15.21
N ALA A 225 5.07 5.81 16.14
CA ALA A 225 5.71 7.12 16.23
C ALA A 225 6.60 7.41 15.01
N ALA A 226 7.33 6.39 14.51
CA ALA A 226 8.20 6.53 13.34
C ALA A 226 7.41 6.84 12.08
N VAL A 227 6.31 6.11 11.81
CA VAL A 227 5.47 6.33 10.62
C VAL A 227 4.91 7.75 10.60
N GLN A 228 4.41 8.26 11.74
CA GLN A 228 3.91 9.63 11.83
C GLN A 228 5.02 10.68 11.65
N SER A 229 6.17 10.49 12.31
CA SER A 229 7.31 11.41 12.20
C SER A 229 7.87 11.46 10.76
N VAL A 230 7.89 10.33 10.06
CA VAL A 230 8.36 10.26 8.67
C VAL A 230 7.34 10.86 7.72
N PHE A 231 6.04 10.82 8.04
CA PHE A 231 5.03 11.57 7.28
C PHE A 231 5.33 13.08 7.26
N ASP A 232 5.74 13.67 8.39
CA ASP A 232 6.16 15.07 8.43
C ASP A 232 7.41 15.33 7.56
N ILE A 233 8.37 14.39 7.54
CA ILE A 233 9.54 14.45 6.64
C ILE A 233 9.10 14.39 5.17
N HIS A 234 8.17 13.50 4.83
CA HIS A 234 7.57 13.42 3.48
C HIS A 234 6.97 14.78 3.07
N GLN A 235 6.21 15.42 3.95
CA GLN A 235 5.60 16.73 3.71
C GLN A 235 6.63 17.85 3.48
N THR A 236 7.83 17.75 4.03
CA THR A 236 8.90 18.71 3.72
C THR A 236 9.34 18.64 2.25
N GLY A 237 9.22 17.47 1.63
CA GLY A 237 9.45 17.29 0.19
C GLY A 237 8.47 18.10 -0.65
N HIS A 238 7.17 18.01 -0.33
CA HIS A 238 6.14 18.83 -0.98
C HIS A 238 6.35 20.33 -0.72
N GLY A 239 6.68 20.72 0.51
CA GLY A 239 6.98 22.11 0.86
C GLY A 239 8.15 22.68 0.04
N ASN A 240 9.23 21.89 -0.11
CA ASN A 240 10.35 22.27 -0.95
C ASN A 240 9.94 22.38 -2.43
N ALA A 241 9.20 21.40 -2.95
CA ALA A 241 8.75 21.39 -4.33
C ALA A 241 7.87 22.60 -4.65
N LEU A 242 6.89 22.92 -3.81
CA LEU A 242 6.05 24.14 -3.95
C LEU A 242 6.90 25.41 -3.94
N SER A 243 7.90 25.50 -3.05
CA SER A 243 8.79 26.67 -2.96
C SER A 243 9.66 26.86 -4.19
N VAL A 244 10.13 25.76 -4.81
CA VAL A 244 11.07 25.81 -5.94
C VAL A 244 10.35 25.89 -7.30
N SER A 245 9.26 25.15 -7.48
CA SER A 245 8.59 24.97 -8.77
C SER A 245 7.16 25.49 -8.83
N GLY A 246 6.55 25.82 -7.69
CA GLY A 246 5.13 26.13 -7.61
C GLY A 246 4.21 24.91 -7.75
N TYR A 247 4.79 23.68 -7.80
CA TYR A 247 4.05 22.43 -7.90
C TYR A 247 4.39 21.52 -6.71
N PRO A 248 3.52 20.57 -6.33
CA PRO A 248 3.78 19.67 -5.19
C PRO A 248 4.90 18.65 -5.43
N ILE A 249 5.41 18.55 -6.65
CA ILE A 249 6.53 17.67 -7.04
C ILE A 249 7.53 18.43 -7.93
N LEU A 250 8.82 18.06 -7.85
CA LEU A 250 9.88 18.71 -8.64
C LEU A 250 9.95 18.22 -10.08
N THR A 251 9.59 16.96 -10.33
CA THR A 251 9.72 16.32 -11.65
C THR A 251 8.42 15.64 -12.02
N GLN A 252 7.85 16.02 -13.17
CA GLN A 252 6.62 15.43 -13.66
C GLN A 252 6.84 14.06 -14.30
N LEU A 253 5.79 13.23 -14.35
CA LEU A 253 5.83 11.84 -14.81
C LEU A 253 6.46 11.67 -16.20
N GLU A 254 6.25 12.61 -17.13
CA GLU A 254 6.80 12.54 -18.48
C GLU A 254 8.31 12.66 -18.51
N ASP A 255 8.89 13.48 -17.65
CA ASP A 255 10.34 13.64 -17.54
C ASP A 255 10.99 12.47 -16.81
N MET A 256 10.29 11.88 -15.81
CA MET A 256 10.74 10.64 -15.16
C MET A 256 10.87 9.49 -16.17
N LYS A 257 9.93 9.36 -17.12
CA LYS A 257 9.97 8.31 -18.16
C LYS A 257 11.15 8.47 -19.11
N LYS A 258 11.62 9.69 -19.36
CA LYS A 258 12.81 9.95 -20.20
C LYS A 258 14.08 9.43 -19.51
N HIS A 259 14.23 9.62 -18.20
CA HIS A 259 15.39 9.14 -17.44
C HIS A 259 15.43 7.61 -17.31
N ILE A 260 14.29 6.93 -17.28
CA ILE A 260 14.23 5.45 -17.21
C ILE A 260 14.66 4.80 -18.54
N LYS A 261 14.43 5.47 -19.69
CA LYS A 261 14.85 4.96 -21.01
C LYS A 261 16.33 5.20 -21.32
N ALA A 262 17.01 6.01 -20.52
CA ALA A 262 18.44 6.34 -20.68
C ALA A 262 19.38 5.48 -19.79
N GLN A 263 18.83 4.61 -18.95
CA GLN A 263 19.51 3.58 -18.17
C GLN A 263 19.23 2.17 -18.75
#